data_5e8c39e1329b7100a376287bc9dd82ea
#
_entry.id   5e8c39e1329b7100a376287bc9dd82ea
#
_cell.length_a   1.000
_cell.length_b   1.000
_cell.length_c   1.000
_cell.angle_alpha   90.00
_cell.angle_beta   90.00
_cell.angle_gamma   90.00
#
_symmetry.space_group_name_H-M   'P 1'
#
loop_
_entity.id
_entity.type
_entity.pdbx_description
1 polymer ?
#
loop_
_entity_poly.entity_id
_entity_poly.type
_entity_poly.pdbx_seq_one_letter_code
_entity_poly.pdbx_strand_id
1 'polypeptide(L)'
;LSFENKKPRPRDLVPIAVMSVIAALGRTLFSAIPSFQPASAIILITAITFGQDAGFLTGALTALSSNLLLGQGPWTPWQMYAWGMIGFFGGLFYRAGFFRKRFFLLLFGFISGILFGWFMDLWYVLGFIRPVNPAAFLAAFASSAWMDVIHGISTVLFLLLLEKPWGKKLYRIREKYGIGPEVKEK
;
A
#
# COMPACT_ATOMS: atom_id res chain seq x y z
N LEU A 1 -1.35 -16.91 -5.54
CA LEU A 1 -0.32 -15.88 -5.82
C LEU A 1 0.65 -16.46 -6.85
N SER A 2 0.99 -15.70 -7.89
CA SER A 2 1.92 -16.14 -8.95
C SER A 2 3.34 -16.45 -8.43
N PHE A 3 3.63 -16.05 -7.19
CA PHE A 3 4.91 -16.34 -6.52
C PHE A 3 5.14 -17.83 -6.23
N GLU A 4 4.09 -18.62 -5.99
CA GLU A 4 4.25 -20.06 -5.69
C GLU A 4 4.69 -20.87 -6.93
N ASN A 5 4.28 -20.45 -8.11
CA ASN A 5 4.64 -21.13 -9.37
C ASN A 5 5.99 -20.67 -9.96
N LYS A 6 6.55 -19.56 -9.47
CA LYS A 6 7.86 -19.05 -9.84
C LYS A 6 8.71 -19.09 -8.59
N LYS A 7 9.65 -20.04 -8.48
CA LYS A 7 10.63 -20.07 -7.36
C LYS A 7 11.22 -18.66 -7.22
N PRO A 8 10.86 -17.87 -6.18
CA PRO A 8 11.34 -16.50 -6.05
C PRO A 8 12.84 -16.55 -5.80
N ARG A 9 13.60 -15.83 -6.61
CA ARG A 9 15.04 -15.71 -6.41
C ARG A 9 15.31 -14.72 -5.29
N PRO A 10 16.35 -14.89 -4.45
CA PRO A 10 16.68 -13.96 -3.37
C PRO A 10 16.71 -12.48 -3.83
N ARG A 11 17.18 -12.22 -5.04
CA ARG A 11 17.22 -10.89 -5.65
C ARG A 11 15.84 -10.24 -5.85
N ASP A 12 14.78 -11.04 -6.00
CA ASP A 12 13.42 -10.54 -6.17
C ASP A 12 12.82 -10.07 -4.83
N LEU A 13 13.33 -10.59 -3.71
CA LEU A 13 12.88 -10.25 -2.35
C LEU A 13 13.55 -8.99 -1.78
N VAL A 14 14.78 -8.69 -2.19
CA VAL A 14 15.53 -7.54 -1.66
C VAL A 14 14.82 -6.21 -1.84
N PRO A 15 14.30 -5.84 -3.04
CA PRO A 15 13.55 -4.60 -3.20
C PRO A 15 12.28 -4.56 -2.33
N ILE A 16 11.58 -5.68 -2.19
CA ILE A 16 10.38 -5.79 -1.36
C ILE A 16 10.72 -5.46 0.09
N ALA A 17 11.76 -6.10 0.64
CA ALA A 17 12.21 -5.88 2.01
C ALA A 17 12.64 -4.42 2.24
N VAL A 18 13.48 -3.88 1.35
CA VAL A 18 13.98 -2.49 1.45
C VAL A 18 12.84 -1.49 1.38
N MET A 19 11.92 -1.63 0.41
CA MET A 19 10.80 -0.71 0.25
C MET A 19 9.81 -0.81 1.41
N SER A 20 9.61 -2.00 1.98
CA SER A 20 8.78 -2.19 3.17
C SER A 20 9.37 -1.48 4.40
N VAL A 21 10.68 -1.57 4.60
CA VAL A 21 11.37 -0.87 5.70
C VAL A 21 11.28 0.64 5.50
N ILE A 22 11.52 1.15 4.29
CA ILE A 22 11.43 2.57 4.01
C ILE A 22 10.00 3.08 4.24
N ALA A 23 8.99 2.33 3.82
CA ALA A 23 7.58 2.67 4.04
C ALA A 23 7.23 2.65 5.54
N ALA A 24 7.73 1.67 6.30
CA ALA A 24 7.53 1.57 7.74
C ALA A 24 8.20 2.72 8.50
N LEU A 25 9.44 3.06 8.16
CA LEU A 25 10.15 4.21 8.73
C LEU A 25 9.45 5.51 8.38
N GLY A 26 9.00 5.69 7.14
CA GLY A 26 8.21 6.84 6.73
C GLY A 26 6.91 6.98 7.54
N ARG A 27 6.19 5.87 7.76
CA ARG A 27 5.00 5.88 8.63
C ARG A 27 5.34 6.31 10.06
N THR A 28 6.42 5.78 10.62
CA THR A 28 6.87 6.12 11.98
C THR A 28 7.29 7.58 12.09
N LEU A 29 8.00 8.10 11.09
CA LEU A 29 8.46 9.49 11.06
C LEU A 29 7.31 10.51 11.08
N PHE A 30 6.21 10.18 10.40
CA PHE A 30 5.02 11.03 10.32
C PHE A 30 3.93 10.68 11.36
N SER A 31 4.21 9.80 12.32
CA SER A 31 3.21 9.28 13.28
C SER A 31 2.56 10.35 14.15
N ALA A 32 3.20 11.52 14.30
CA ALA A 32 2.63 12.67 15.02
C ALA A 32 1.41 13.30 14.29
N ILE A 33 1.25 13.06 12.99
CA ILE A 33 0.14 13.57 12.19
C ILE A 33 -0.77 12.40 11.83
N PRO A 34 -1.99 12.32 12.38
CA PRO A 34 -2.89 11.19 12.12
C PRO A 34 -3.12 10.97 10.62
N SER A 35 -3.00 9.73 10.19
CA SER A 35 -3.22 9.29 8.79
C SER A 35 -2.35 9.95 7.72
N PHE A 36 -1.45 10.87 8.07
CA PHE A 36 -0.53 11.50 7.12
C PHE A 36 0.79 10.72 7.07
N GLN A 37 0.99 9.96 5.97
CA GLN A 37 2.13 9.04 5.87
C GLN A 37 2.43 8.63 4.42
N PRO A 38 3.70 8.36 4.07
CA PRO A 38 4.09 7.97 2.70
C PRO A 38 3.83 6.49 2.38
N ALA A 39 3.39 5.66 3.34
CA ALA A 39 3.37 4.21 3.20
C ALA A 39 2.62 3.74 1.95
N SER A 40 1.37 4.17 1.75
CA SER A 40 0.56 3.76 0.59
C SER A 40 1.17 4.18 -0.74
N ALA A 41 1.78 5.38 -0.81
CA ALA A 41 2.47 5.84 -2.01
C ALA A 41 3.70 4.97 -2.34
N ILE A 42 4.50 4.60 -1.33
CA ILE A 42 5.69 3.76 -1.49
C ILE A 42 5.28 2.34 -1.93
N ILE A 43 4.22 1.79 -1.34
CA ILE A 43 3.65 0.49 -1.73
C ILE A 43 3.21 0.52 -3.19
N LEU A 44 2.51 1.57 -3.62
CA LEU A 44 2.05 1.73 -5.01
C LEU A 44 3.22 1.87 -5.99
N ILE A 45 4.25 2.67 -5.66
CA ILE A 45 5.46 2.80 -6.50
C ILE A 45 6.17 1.45 -6.64
N THR A 46 6.24 0.67 -5.56
CA THR A 46 6.81 -0.68 -5.59
C THR A 46 5.99 -1.61 -6.48
N ALA A 47 4.67 -1.57 -6.35
CA ALA A 47 3.74 -2.38 -7.15
C ALA A 47 3.82 -2.06 -8.65
N ILE A 48 3.89 -0.78 -9.01
CA ILE A 48 4.06 -0.33 -10.39
C ILE A 48 5.39 -0.81 -10.98
N THR A 49 6.45 -0.80 -10.18
CA THR A 49 7.79 -1.14 -10.66
C THR A 49 8.03 -2.64 -10.72
N PHE A 50 7.66 -3.38 -9.68
CA PHE A 50 8.01 -4.80 -9.52
C PHE A 50 6.82 -5.76 -9.69
N GLY A 51 5.63 -5.24 -9.89
CA GLY A 51 4.41 -6.00 -10.12
C GLY A 51 3.54 -6.19 -8.87
N GLN A 52 2.34 -6.75 -9.11
CA GLN A 52 1.26 -6.85 -8.13
C GLN A 52 1.64 -7.67 -6.89
N ASP A 53 2.36 -8.80 -7.09
CA ASP A 53 2.76 -9.68 -5.98
C ASP A 53 3.78 -8.99 -5.08
N ALA A 54 4.75 -8.25 -5.66
CA ALA A 54 5.71 -7.44 -4.92
C ALA A 54 5.00 -6.31 -4.15
N GLY A 55 4.01 -5.68 -4.76
CA GLY A 55 3.18 -4.67 -4.11
C GLY A 55 2.42 -5.22 -2.91
N PHE A 56 1.79 -6.39 -3.04
CA PHE A 56 1.11 -7.07 -1.94
C PHE A 56 2.06 -7.33 -0.76
N LEU A 57 3.19 -7.98 -1.05
CA LEU A 57 4.18 -8.31 -0.01
C LEU A 57 4.75 -7.06 0.65
N THR A 58 5.06 -6.02 -0.13
CA THR A 58 5.52 -4.75 0.43
C THR A 58 4.48 -4.14 1.37
N GLY A 59 3.20 -4.14 1.00
CA GLY A 59 2.12 -3.63 1.84
C GLY A 59 1.98 -4.42 3.15
N ALA A 60 1.96 -5.74 3.07
CA ALA A 60 1.85 -6.61 4.23
C ALA A 60 3.06 -6.44 5.18
N LEU A 61 4.28 -6.46 4.63
CA LEU A 61 5.49 -6.27 5.42
C LEU A 61 5.61 -4.86 6.00
N THR A 62 5.12 -3.83 5.29
CA THR A 62 5.07 -2.46 5.82
C THR A 62 4.20 -2.39 7.08
N ALA A 63 3.00 -2.99 7.06
CA ALA A 63 2.13 -3.06 8.24
C ALA A 63 2.82 -3.76 9.40
N LEU A 64 3.35 -4.95 9.16
CA LEU A 64 4.03 -5.75 10.18
C LEU A 64 5.22 -4.98 10.77
N SER A 65 6.13 -4.48 9.94
CA SER A 65 7.35 -3.80 10.37
C SER A 65 7.06 -2.49 11.10
N SER A 66 6.12 -1.67 10.59
CA SER A 66 5.77 -0.41 11.25
C SER A 66 5.06 -0.62 12.59
N ASN A 67 4.26 -1.68 12.71
CA ASN A 67 3.60 -1.99 13.98
C ASN A 67 4.57 -2.55 15.03
N LEU A 68 5.72 -3.10 14.64
CA LEU A 68 6.81 -3.41 15.60
C LEU A 68 7.33 -2.14 16.28
N LEU A 69 7.28 -1.00 15.59
CA LEU A 69 7.73 0.29 16.12
C LEU A 69 6.61 1.08 16.81
N LEU A 70 5.39 1.02 16.28
CA LEU A 70 4.24 1.83 16.72
C LEU A 70 3.29 1.09 17.66
N GLY A 71 3.46 -0.21 17.82
CA GLY A 71 2.61 -1.09 18.61
C GLY A 71 1.90 -2.16 17.77
N GLN A 72 2.02 -3.40 18.19
CA GLN A 72 1.33 -4.56 17.63
C GLN A 72 -0.03 -4.78 18.28
N GLY A 73 -0.98 -5.28 17.50
CA GLY A 73 -2.29 -5.61 18.02
C GLY A 73 -3.12 -6.44 17.02
N PRO A 74 -4.35 -6.78 17.37
CA PRO A 74 -5.24 -7.60 16.53
C PRO A 74 -5.62 -6.91 15.21
N TRP A 75 -5.37 -5.61 15.08
CA TRP A 75 -5.50 -4.85 13.84
C TRP A 75 -4.39 -5.15 12.82
N THR A 76 -3.23 -5.68 13.25
CA THR A 76 -2.07 -5.88 12.37
C THR A 76 -2.38 -6.77 11.17
N PRO A 77 -3.01 -7.94 11.27
CA PRO A 77 -3.38 -8.75 10.11
C PRO A 77 -4.31 -8.01 9.13
N TRP A 78 -5.22 -7.20 9.64
CA TRP A 78 -6.13 -6.41 8.81
C TRP A 78 -5.39 -5.32 8.04
N GLN A 79 -4.46 -4.64 8.69
CA GLN A 79 -3.59 -3.67 8.02
C GLN A 79 -2.69 -4.32 6.96
N MET A 80 -2.13 -5.50 7.26
CA MET A 80 -1.33 -6.27 6.30
C MET A 80 -2.15 -6.58 5.05
N TYR A 81 -3.39 -7.03 5.24
CA TYR A 81 -4.29 -7.33 4.13
C TYR A 81 -4.69 -6.05 3.37
N ALA A 82 -5.10 -4.99 4.07
CA ALA A 82 -5.52 -3.73 3.44
C ALA A 82 -4.42 -3.13 2.57
N TRP A 83 -3.22 -2.93 3.10
CA TRP A 83 -2.09 -2.41 2.33
C TRP A 83 -1.60 -3.40 1.27
N GLY A 84 -1.64 -4.70 1.57
CA GLY A 84 -1.36 -5.74 0.59
C GLY A 84 -2.27 -5.62 -0.63
N MET A 85 -3.58 -5.48 -0.42
CA MET A 85 -4.55 -5.32 -1.51
C MET A 85 -4.37 -4.01 -2.29
N ILE A 86 -4.04 -2.91 -1.63
CA ILE A 86 -3.68 -1.66 -2.31
C ILE A 86 -2.51 -1.89 -3.26
N GLY A 87 -1.45 -2.56 -2.80
CA GLY A 87 -0.30 -2.89 -3.63
C GLY A 87 -0.66 -3.84 -4.77
N PHE A 88 -1.44 -4.88 -4.47
CA PHE A 88 -1.88 -5.86 -5.48
C PHE A 88 -2.68 -5.20 -6.60
N PHE A 89 -3.73 -4.47 -6.27
CA PHE A 89 -4.56 -3.79 -7.27
C PHE A 89 -3.81 -2.68 -7.99
N GLY A 90 -2.92 -1.95 -7.29
CA GLY A 90 -2.05 -0.96 -7.92
C GLY A 90 -1.19 -1.55 -9.03
N GLY A 91 -0.54 -2.68 -8.77
CA GLY A 91 0.26 -3.40 -9.77
C GLY A 91 -0.58 -4.01 -10.89
N LEU A 92 -1.76 -4.56 -10.56
CA LEU A 92 -2.70 -5.13 -11.53
C LEU A 92 -3.21 -4.08 -12.51
N PHE A 93 -3.67 -2.93 -12.01
CA PHE A 93 -4.20 -1.83 -12.83
C PHE A 93 -3.11 -1.16 -13.66
N TYR A 94 -1.89 -1.08 -13.14
CA TYR A 94 -0.75 -0.61 -13.92
C TYR A 94 -0.48 -1.55 -15.11
N ARG A 95 -0.46 -2.87 -14.88
CA ARG A 95 -0.27 -3.89 -15.92
C ARG A 95 -1.39 -3.87 -16.96
N ALA A 96 -2.64 -3.62 -16.53
CA ALA A 96 -3.80 -3.47 -17.41
C ALA A 96 -3.79 -2.15 -18.21
N GLY A 97 -2.83 -1.26 -17.96
CA GLY A 97 -2.71 0.03 -18.65
C GLY A 97 -3.67 1.11 -18.13
N PHE A 98 -4.32 0.89 -16.97
CA PHE A 98 -5.26 1.86 -16.41
C PHE A 98 -4.55 3.17 -16.00
N PHE A 99 -3.29 3.10 -15.58
CA PHE A 99 -2.51 4.27 -15.17
C PHE A 99 -1.74 4.97 -16.31
N ARG A 100 -2.17 4.80 -17.57
CA ARG A 100 -1.55 5.53 -18.70
C ARG A 100 -1.52 7.05 -18.49
N LYS A 101 -2.57 7.60 -17.89
CA LYS A 101 -2.59 9.01 -17.44
C LYS A 101 -2.31 9.04 -15.95
N ARG A 102 -1.38 9.89 -15.54
CA ARG A 102 -0.99 10.10 -14.12
C ARG A 102 -2.21 10.40 -13.23
N PHE A 103 -3.21 11.06 -13.78
CA PHE A 103 -4.46 11.36 -13.08
C PHE A 103 -5.10 10.10 -12.46
N PHE A 104 -5.18 8.99 -13.21
CA PHE A 104 -5.79 7.76 -12.69
C PHE A 104 -4.98 7.10 -11.58
N LEU A 105 -3.65 7.23 -11.62
CA LEU A 105 -2.80 6.78 -10.52
C LEU A 105 -3.05 7.59 -9.25
N LEU A 106 -3.14 8.92 -9.36
CA LEU A 106 -3.42 9.80 -8.23
C LEU A 106 -4.82 9.58 -7.68
N LEU A 107 -5.82 9.42 -8.55
CA LEU A 107 -7.19 9.10 -8.18
C LEU A 107 -7.26 7.76 -7.43
N PHE A 108 -6.59 6.72 -7.95
CA PHE A 108 -6.49 5.43 -7.26
C PHE A 108 -5.80 5.57 -5.91
N GLY A 109 -4.72 6.35 -5.82
CA GLY A 109 -4.03 6.63 -4.56
C GLY A 109 -4.94 7.30 -3.53
N PHE A 110 -5.76 8.27 -3.96
CA PHE A 110 -6.73 8.91 -3.09
C PHE A 110 -7.80 7.94 -2.59
N ILE A 111 -8.42 7.22 -3.52
CA ILE A 111 -9.47 6.23 -3.20
C ILE A 111 -8.93 5.12 -2.31
N SER A 112 -7.70 4.66 -2.54
CA SER A 112 -7.09 3.60 -1.73
C SER A 112 -6.88 4.03 -0.27
N GLY A 113 -6.62 5.31 -0.01
CA GLY A 113 -6.55 5.86 1.35
C GLY A 113 -7.90 5.76 2.07
N ILE A 114 -8.99 6.13 1.39
CA ILE A 114 -10.35 6.01 1.93
C ILE A 114 -10.74 4.54 2.16
N LEU A 115 -10.48 3.68 1.17
CA LEU A 115 -10.79 2.24 1.28
C LEU A 115 -10.00 1.55 2.40
N PHE A 116 -8.76 1.99 2.64
CA PHE A 116 -7.98 1.51 3.78
C PHE A 116 -8.68 1.84 5.11
N GLY A 117 -9.14 3.08 5.29
CA GLY A 117 -9.85 3.49 6.50
C GLY A 117 -11.15 2.71 6.67
N TRP A 118 -11.97 2.61 5.64
CA TRP A 118 -13.21 1.83 5.68
C TRP A 118 -12.99 0.36 6.03
N PHE A 119 -11.91 -0.23 5.54
CA PHE A 119 -11.56 -1.61 5.89
C PHE A 119 -11.13 -1.73 7.36
N MET A 120 -10.47 -0.73 7.91
CA MET A 120 -10.12 -0.67 9.33
C MET A 120 -11.34 -0.40 10.21
N ASP A 121 -12.31 0.42 9.76
CA ASP A 121 -13.59 0.62 10.44
C ASP A 121 -14.42 -0.65 10.47
N LEU A 122 -14.42 -1.43 9.38
CA LEU A 122 -15.06 -2.74 9.34
C LEU A 122 -14.49 -3.66 10.41
N TRP A 123 -13.16 -3.73 10.54
CA TRP A 123 -12.51 -4.47 11.63
C TRP A 123 -12.97 -3.99 13.00
N TYR A 124 -12.97 -2.66 13.21
CA TYR A 124 -13.36 -2.07 14.50
C TYR A 124 -14.80 -2.40 14.87
N VAL A 125 -15.75 -2.23 13.96
CA VAL A 125 -17.17 -2.52 14.21
C VAL A 125 -17.37 -4.02 14.48
N LEU A 126 -16.81 -4.88 13.64
CA LEU A 126 -16.95 -6.33 13.80
C LEU A 126 -16.28 -6.87 15.06
N GLY A 127 -15.17 -6.25 15.49
CA GLY A 127 -14.41 -6.67 16.65
C GLY A 127 -14.95 -6.17 17.99
N PHE A 128 -15.42 -4.92 18.04
CA PHE A 128 -15.61 -4.22 19.32
C PHE A 128 -17.01 -3.64 19.53
N ILE A 129 -17.84 -3.47 18.49
CA ILE A 129 -19.16 -2.86 18.65
C ILE A 129 -20.24 -3.93 18.77
N ARG A 130 -21.09 -3.78 19.76
CA ARG A 130 -22.27 -4.65 19.99
C ARG A 130 -23.48 -3.80 20.35
N PRO A 131 -24.68 -4.07 19.79
CA PRO A 131 -24.93 -4.99 18.68
C PRO A 131 -24.37 -4.47 17.35
N VAL A 132 -23.95 -5.38 16.46
CA VAL A 132 -23.55 -5.03 15.10
C VAL A 132 -24.80 -4.68 14.30
N ASN A 133 -24.90 -3.43 13.87
CA ASN A 133 -26.04 -2.94 13.08
C ASN A 133 -25.60 -1.84 12.09
N PRO A 134 -26.44 -1.47 11.11
CA PRO A 134 -26.06 -0.43 10.13
C PRO A 134 -25.68 0.91 10.74
N ALA A 135 -26.32 1.32 11.85
CA ALA A 135 -26.01 2.56 12.53
C ALA A 135 -24.58 2.55 13.12
N ALA A 136 -24.10 1.42 13.61
CA ALA A 136 -22.73 1.28 14.10
C ALA A 136 -21.69 1.47 12.98
N PHE A 137 -21.94 0.92 11.79
CA PHE A 137 -21.07 1.16 10.62
C PHE A 137 -21.09 2.62 10.20
N LEU A 138 -22.28 3.21 10.08
CA LEU A 138 -22.39 4.62 9.71
C LEU A 138 -21.68 5.54 10.69
N ALA A 139 -21.82 5.27 11.99
CA ALA A 139 -21.14 6.05 13.03
C ALA A 139 -19.62 5.89 12.96
N ALA A 140 -19.10 4.68 12.76
CA ALA A 140 -17.67 4.44 12.59
C ALA A 140 -17.12 5.20 11.38
N PHE A 141 -17.70 5.00 10.20
CA PHE A 141 -17.28 5.66 8.96
C PHE A 141 -17.38 7.19 9.01
N ALA A 142 -18.43 7.71 9.66
CA ALA A 142 -18.56 9.17 9.83
C ALA A 142 -17.50 9.74 10.77
N SER A 143 -17.16 9.03 11.84
CA SER A 143 -16.16 9.48 12.82
C SER A 143 -14.74 9.45 12.29
N SER A 144 -14.40 8.50 11.42
CA SER A 144 -13.08 8.31 10.82
C SER A 144 -12.88 9.08 9.50
N ALA A 145 -13.96 9.55 8.85
CA ALA A 145 -13.95 10.09 7.50
C ALA A 145 -12.88 11.16 7.25
N TRP A 146 -12.64 12.04 8.22
CA TRP A 146 -11.60 13.06 8.11
C TRP A 146 -10.18 12.46 8.05
N MET A 147 -9.92 11.39 8.81
CA MET A 147 -8.65 10.67 8.79
C MET A 147 -8.45 9.95 7.46
N ASP A 148 -9.52 9.39 6.88
CA ASP A 148 -9.50 8.69 5.61
C ASP A 148 -9.19 9.66 4.46
N VAL A 149 -9.79 10.85 4.49
CA VAL A 149 -9.50 11.93 3.53
C VAL A 149 -8.04 12.38 3.66
N ILE A 150 -7.53 12.56 4.87
CA ILE A 150 -6.11 12.90 5.09
C ILE A 150 -5.21 11.80 4.54
N HIS A 151 -5.53 10.52 4.74
CA HIS A 151 -4.77 9.41 4.18
C HIS A 151 -4.77 9.44 2.64
N GLY A 152 -5.92 9.69 2.02
CA GLY A 152 -6.03 9.85 0.57
C GLY A 152 -5.18 11.01 0.06
N ILE A 153 -5.29 12.20 0.68
CA ILE A 153 -4.50 13.39 0.32
C ILE A 153 -3.00 13.12 0.50
N SER A 154 -2.61 12.53 1.63
CA SER A 154 -1.23 12.16 1.93
C SER A 154 -0.66 11.22 0.85
N THR A 155 -1.43 10.20 0.46
CA THR A 155 -1.02 9.27 -0.60
C THR A 155 -0.79 10.00 -1.93
N VAL A 156 -1.70 10.90 -2.31
CA VAL A 156 -1.55 11.73 -3.53
C VAL A 156 -0.31 12.60 -3.45
N LEU A 157 -0.10 13.31 -2.33
CA LEU A 157 1.04 14.19 -2.13
C LEU A 157 2.36 13.42 -2.28
N PHE A 158 2.50 12.28 -1.59
CA PHE A 158 3.72 11.48 -1.66
C PHE A 158 3.90 10.80 -3.03
N LEU A 159 2.81 10.45 -3.75
CA LEU A 159 2.91 10.00 -5.14
C LEU A 159 3.44 11.12 -6.04
N LEU A 160 2.95 12.35 -5.88
CA LEU A 160 3.43 13.51 -6.65
C LEU A 160 4.92 13.76 -6.45
N LEU A 161 5.41 13.59 -5.21
CA LEU A 161 6.80 13.83 -4.84
C LEU A 161 7.73 12.67 -5.23
N LEU A 162 7.31 11.43 -5.00
CA LEU A 162 8.21 10.27 -5.04
C LEU A 162 8.11 9.45 -6.33
N GLU A 163 6.95 9.43 -7.02
CA GLU A 163 6.73 8.51 -8.16
C GLU A 163 7.77 8.68 -9.25
N LYS A 164 8.06 9.92 -9.70
CA LYS A 164 9.02 10.15 -10.76
C LYS A 164 10.48 9.85 -10.36
N PRO A 165 11.02 10.42 -9.24
CA PRO A 165 12.43 10.20 -8.89
C PRO A 165 12.70 8.75 -8.46
N TRP A 166 11.80 8.13 -7.72
CA TRP A 166 11.97 6.76 -7.26
C TRP A 166 11.66 5.75 -8.35
N GLY A 167 10.61 5.97 -9.13
CA GLY A 167 10.28 5.12 -10.26
C GLY A 167 11.46 4.95 -11.21
N LYS A 168 12.15 6.05 -11.59
CA LYS A 168 13.36 5.98 -12.43
C LYS A 168 14.47 5.14 -11.80
N LYS A 169 14.74 5.32 -10.49
CA LYS A 169 15.78 4.56 -9.78
C LYS A 169 15.42 3.08 -9.67
N LEU A 170 14.20 2.78 -9.26
CA LEU A 170 13.73 1.41 -9.09
C LEU A 170 13.64 0.68 -10.44
N TYR A 171 13.22 1.35 -11.50
CA TYR A 171 13.22 0.78 -12.84
C TYR A 171 14.63 0.39 -13.30
N ARG A 172 15.64 1.27 -13.09
CA ARG A 172 17.04 0.92 -13.36
C ARG A 172 17.53 -0.30 -12.57
N ILE A 173 17.13 -0.41 -11.30
CA ILE A 173 17.44 -1.59 -10.47
C ILE A 173 16.79 -2.82 -11.05
N ARG A 174 15.51 -2.73 -11.41
CA ARG A 174 14.76 -3.81 -12.03
C ARG A 174 15.46 -4.32 -13.29
N GLU A 175 15.81 -3.44 -14.23
CA GLU A 175 16.48 -3.78 -15.47
C GLU A 175 17.88 -4.38 -15.21
N LYS A 176 18.68 -3.72 -14.37
CA LYS A 176 20.06 -4.15 -14.08
C LYS A 176 20.12 -5.56 -13.48
N TYR A 177 19.17 -5.92 -12.63
CA TYR A 177 19.20 -7.21 -11.90
C TYR A 177 18.17 -8.22 -12.42
N GLY A 178 17.41 -7.90 -13.47
CA GLY A 178 16.38 -8.76 -14.03
C GLY A 178 15.31 -9.16 -13.00
N ILE A 179 14.80 -8.18 -12.23
CA ILE A 179 13.83 -8.37 -11.15
C ILE A 179 12.41 -8.18 -11.69
N GLY A 180 11.47 -8.97 -11.16
CA GLY A 180 10.05 -8.83 -11.49
C GLY A 180 9.61 -9.63 -12.72
N PRO A 181 8.35 -9.48 -13.16
CA PRO A 181 7.80 -10.22 -14.29
C PRO A 181 8.54 -9.85 -15.59
N GLU A 182 8.86 -10.86 -16.39
CA GLU A 182 9.41 -10.66 -17.73
C GLU A 182 8.47 -9.75 -18.54
N VAL A 183 8.98 -8.61 -18.97
CA VAL A 183 8.30 -7.78 -19.95
C VAL A 183 8.44 -8.52 -21.27
N LYS A 184 7.36 -9.15 -21.76
CA LYS A 184 7.32 -9.58 -23.15
C LYS A 184 7.40 -8.29 -23.97
N GLU A 185 8.55 -8.06 -24.59
CA GLU A 185 8.67 -7.05 -25.65
C GLU A 185 7.58 -7.35 -26.70
N LYS A 186 6.75 -6.34 -26.93
CA LYS A 186 5.82 -6.33 -28.05
C LYS A 186 6.41 -5.48 -29.17
#